data_f3006be088fe047a61fafe49c2df1419
#
_entry.id   f3006be088fe047a61fafe49c2df1419
#
_cell.length_a   1.000
_cell.length_b   1.000
_cell.length_c   1.000
_cell.angle_alpha   90.00
_cell.angle_beta   90.00
_cell.angle_gamma   90.00
#
_symmetry.space_group_name_H-M   'P 1'
#
loop_
_entity.id
_entity.type
_entity.pdbx_description
1 polymer ?
#
loop_
_entity_poly.entity_id
_entity_poly.type
_entity_poly.pdbx_seq_one_letter_code
_entity_poly.pdbx_strand_id
1 'polypeptide(L)'
;MRFLRAVVVLGVLSGPAAAQRAGTVTKLSWIGGCWQRTARNGQIIDEQWMAPKAETMMGMSRTVRGDSLIEYEQLRIFERAGKAVYHAAPVRQAPTEFTAASVSDTLVVFENPQHDFRQRVIYRKRGADSLIARIEGTANGTVRGIDFPYAKTRCPGA
;
A
#
# COMPACT_ATOMS: atom_id res chain seq x y z
N MET A 1 10.85 -26.59 68.81
CA MET A 1 10.50 -26.80 67.42
C MET A 1 10.64 -25.46 66.67
N ARG A 2 11.69 -25.31 65.82
CA ARG A 2 11.94 -24.08 65.08
C ARG A 2 11.55 -24.39 63.60
N PHE A 3 10.49 -23.74 63.08
CA PHE A 3 10.10 -23.86 61.68
C PHE A 3 10.95 -22.92 60.82
N LEU A 4 11.78 -23.50 59.95
CA LEU A 4 12.50 -22.76 58.93
C LEU A 4 11.50 -22.45 57.78
N ARG A 5 11.27 -21.17 57.51
CA ARG A 5 10.51 -20.74 56.35
C ARG A 5 11.48 -20.57 55.15
N ALA A 6 11.36 -21.43 54.16
CA ALA A 6 12.09 -21.28 52.90
C ALA A 6 11.42 -20.18 52.05
N VAL A 7 12.18 -19.14 51.72
CA VAL A 7 11.78 -18.11 50.76
C VAL A 7 12.20 -18.55 49.37
N VAL A 8 11.25 -18.88 48.53
CA VAL A 8 11.49 -19.16 47.09
C VAL A 8 11.50 -17.82 46.35
N VAL A 9 12.67 -17.40 45.89
CA VAL A 9 12.81 -16.24 45.00
C VAL A 9 12.59 -16.72 43.58
N LEU A 10 11.43 -16.40 42.98
CA LEU A 10 11.21 -16.59 41.53
C LEU A 10 11.98 -15.50 40.76
N GLY A 11 13.08 -15.86 40.17
CA GLY A 11 13.81 -15.02 39.20
C GLY A 11 13.01 -14.88 37.90
N VAL A 12 12.52 -13.67 37.59
CA VAL A 12 11.93 -13.35 36.29
C VAL A 12 13.07 -13.20 35.27
N LEU A 13 13.28 -14.19 34.42
CA LEU A 13 14.19 -14.10 33.28
C LEU A 13 13.55 -13.19 32.22
N SER A 14 13.90 -11.90 32.21
CA SER A 14 13.58 -10.99 31.13
C SER A 14 14.54 -11.33 29.96
N GLY A 15 14.06 -12.14 29.00
CA GLY A 15 14.78 -12.36 27.76
C GLY A 15 14.84 -11.05 26.94
N PRO A 16 15.89 -10.83 26.12
CA PRO A 16 15.98 -9.65 25.27
C PRO A 16 14.78 -9.62 24.32
N ALA A 17 13.99 -8.55 24.36
CA ALA A 17 12.97 -8.27 23.38
C ALA A 17 13.67 -8.14 22.00
N ALA A 18 13.53 -9.13 21.14
CA ALA A 18 14.01 -9.03 19.76
C ALA A 18 13.36 -7.81 19.12
N ALA A 19 14.16 -6.79 18.81
CA ALA A 19 13.70 -5.63 18.06
C ALA A 19 13.15 -6.13 16.71
N GLN A 20 11.84 -6.13 16.59
CA GLN A 20 11.14 -6.58 15.39
C GLN A 20 11.55 -5.64 14.25
N ARG A 21 12.28 -6.15 13.24
CA ARG A 21 12.61 -5.37 12.05
C ARG A 21 11.30 -4.87 11.45
N ALA A 22 11.20 -3.54 11.24
CA ALA A 22 10.07 -3.00 10.50
C ALA A 22 9.95 -3.72 9.16
N GLY A 23 8.81 -4.34 8.92
CA GLY A 23 8.55 -5.08 7.69
C GLY A 23 8.52 -4.19 6.47
N THR A 24 8.51 -4.77 5.30
CA THR A 24 8.54 -4.03 4.02
C THR A 24 7.30 -3.18 3.82
N VAL A 25 6.12 -3.62 4.30
CA VAL A 25 4.86 -2.88 4.15
C VAL A 25 4.76 -1.71 5.13
N THR A 26 5.32 -1.84 6.34
CA THR A 26 5.36 -0.74 7.31
C THR A 26 6.08 0.50 6.77
N LYS A 27 7.11 0.34 5.92
CA LYS A 27 7.80 1.45 5.23
C LYS A 27 6.90 2.22 4.27
N LEU A 28 5.78 1.65 3.86
CA LEU A 28 4.82 2.26 2.94
C LEU A 28 3.71 3.05 3.66
N SER A 29 3.85 3.30 4.98
CA SER A 29 2.88 4.08 5.77
C SER A 29 2.53 5.43 5.17
N TRP A 30 3.43 6.03 4.39
CA TRP A 30 3.24 7.30 3.70
C TRP A 30 2.19 7.25 2.57
N ILE A 31 1.79 6.05 2.11
CA ILE A 31 0.66 5.86 1.16
C ILE A 31 -0.68 5.97 1.90
N GLY A 32 -0.70 5.73 3.23
CA GLY A 32 -1.92 5.74 4.03
C GLY A 32 -2.64 7.09 4.02
N GLY A 33 -3.96 7.03 3.99
CA GLY A 33 -4.83 8.21 3.96
C GLY A 33 -5.74 8.25 2.74
N CYS A 34 -6.30 9.41 2.47
CA CYS A 34 -7.23 9.64 1.37
C CYS A 34 -6.64 10.63 0.36
N TRP A 35 -6.71 10.26 -0.88
CA TRP A 35 -6.07 10.90 -2.02
C TRP A 35 -7.10 11.15 -3.10
N GLN A 36 -7.04 12.31 -3.75
CA GLN A 36 -7.97 12.67 -4.82
C GLN A 36 -7.25 13.38 -5.95
N ARG A 37 -7.72 13.16 -7.16
CA ARG A 37 -7.36 13.95 -8.34
C ARG A 37 -8.57 14.20 -9.22
N THR A 38 -8.55 15.31 -9.93
CA THR A 38 -9.49 15.58 -11.04
C THR A 38 -8.75 15.39 -12.36
N ALA A 39 -9.24 14.50 -13.20
CA ALA A 39 -8.71 14.29 -14.54
C ALA A 39 -9.19 15.40 -15.50
N ARG A 40 -8.48 15.57 -16.64
CA ARG A 40 -8.82 16.61 -17.64
C ARG A 40 -10.23 16.49 -18.21
N ASN A 41 -10.81 15.29 -18.23
CA ASN A 41 -12.17 15.01 -18.70
C ASN A 41 -13.24 15.20 -17.61
N GLY A 42 -12.89 15.83 -16.47
CA GLY A 42 -13.80 16.09 -15.36
C GLY A 42 -14.10 14.90 -14.46
N GLN A 43 -13.45 13.74 -14.68
CA GLN A 43 -13.55 12.61 -13.76
C GLN A 43 -12.80 12.91 -12.45
N ILE A 44 -13.40 12.52 -11.34
CA ILE A 44 -12.75 12.52 -10.02
C ILE A 44 -12.31 11.09 -9.73
N ILE A 45 -11.06 10.94 -9.36
CA ILE A 45 -10.47 9.66 -8.98
C ILE A 45 -10.04 9.77 -7.52
N ASP A 46 -10.63 8.94 -6.68
CA ASP A 46 -10.28 8.81 -5.25
C ASP A 46 -9.50 7.53 -5.03
N GLU A 47 -8.54 7.59 -4.11
CA GLU A 47 -7.84 6.42 -3.61
C GLU A 47 -7.70 6.54 -2.09
N GLN A 48 -8.10 5.51 -1.36
CA GLN A 48 -8.04 5.47 0.09
C GLN A 48 -7.26 4.25 0.56
N TRP A 49 -6.36 4.47 1.51
CA TRP A 49 -5.53 3.42 2.12
C TRP A 49 -5.60 3.45 3.64
N MET A 50 -5.84 2.29 4.24
CA MET A 50 -5.64 2.10 5.68
C MET A 50 -4.15 2.17 6.01
N ALA A 51 -3.82 2.63 7.23
CA ALA A 51 -2.46 2.55 7.73
C ALA A 51 -1.99 1.09 7.83
N PRO A 52 -0.68 0.81 7.67
CA PRO A 52 -0.17 -0.55 7.74
C PRO A 52 -0.39 -1.15 9.14
N LYS A 53 -0.89 -2.40 9.15
CA LYS A 53 -1.04 -3.22 10.36
C LYS A 53 -0.80 -4.68 9.98
N ALA A 54 -0.01 -5.40 10.78
CA ALA A 54 0.36 -6.80 10.52
C ALA A 54 0.86 -7.01 9.07
N GLU A 55 1.78 -6.14 8.63
CA GLU A 55 2.37 -6.13 7.29
C GLU A 55 1.31 -6.19 6.17
N THR A 56 0.21 -5.47 6.38
CA THR A 56 -0.88 -5.34 5.40
C THR A 56 -1.44 -3.92 5.40
N MET A 57 -1.71 -3.39 4.21
CA MET A 57 -2.51 -2.19 3.96
C MET A 57 -3.67 -2.59 3.05
N MET A 58 -4.88 -2.17 3.40
CA MET A 58 -6.06 -2.34 2.55
C MET A 58 -6.43 -0.98 1.96
N GLY A 59 -6.86 -0.98 0.70
CA GLY A 59 -7.21 0.21 -0.01
C GLY A 59 -8.35 0.01 -1.00
N MET A 60 -8.87 1.11 -1.49
CA MET A 60 -9.86 1.17 -2.56
C MET A 60 -9.57 2.36 -3.46
N SER A 61 -9.85 2.19 -4.74
CA SER A 61 -9.90 3.26 -5.73
C SER A 61 -11.29 3.32 -6.33
N ARG A 62 -11.77 4.53 -6.66
CA ARG A 62 -12.97 4.73 -7.46
C ARG A 62 -12.81 5.91 -8.42
N THR A 63 -13.47 5.81 -9.55
CA THR A 63 -13.58 6.89 -10.54
C THR A 63 -15.05 7.25 -10.70
N VAL A 64 -15.37 8.52 -10.55
CA VAL A 64 -16.73 9.05 -10.77
C VAL A 64 -16.73 10.17 -11.81
N ARG A 65 -17.89 10.37 -12.47
CA ARG A 65 -18.17 11.53 -13.32
C ARG A 65 -19.57 12.06 -12.98
N GLY A 66 -19.66 13.25 -12.42
CA GLY A 66 -20.90 13.71 -11.79
C GLY A 66 -21.36 12.69 -10.74
N ASP A 67 -22.62 12.27 -10.82
CA ASP A 67 -23.22 11.28 -9.90
C ASP A 67 -23.05 9.82 -10.36
N SER A 68 -22.27 9.57 -11.42
CA SER A 68 -22.09 8.24 -11.99
C SER A 68 -20.78 7.60 -11.55
N LEU A 69 -20.87 6.39 -11.00
CA LEU A 69 -19.70 5.52 -10.76
C LEU A 69 -19.24 4.94 -12.08
N ILE A 70 -17.99 5.22 -12.47
CA ILE A 70 -17.39 4.73 -13.72
C ILE A 70 -16.63 3.44 -13.48
N GLU A 71 -15.80 3.40 -12.41
CA GLU A 71 -14.93 2.26 -12.09
C GLU A 71 -14.58 2.27 -10.61
N TYR A 72 -14.27 1.08 -10.06
CA TYR A 72 -13.67 0.94 -8.74
C TYR A 72 -12.75 -0.28 -8.70
N GLU A 73 -11.79 -0.26 -7.78
CA GLU A 73 -10.88 -1.37 -7.50
C GLU A 73 -10.76 -1.61 -6.00
N GLN A 74 -10.69 -2.88 -5.60
CA GLN A 74 -10.20 -3.25 -4.29
C GLN A 74 -8.69 -3.43 -4.37
N LEU A 75 -7.98 -2.85 -3.42
CA LEU A 75 -6.53 -2.81 -3.40
C LEU A 75 -6.00 -3.40 -2.10
N ARG A 76 -4.86 -4.06 -2.17
CA ARG A 76 -4.15 -4.55 -0.99
C ARG A 76 -2.65 -4.54 -1.23
N ILE A 77 -1.89 -4.07 -0.23
CA ILE A 77 -0.44 -4.29 -0.16
C ILE A 77 -0.20 -5.17 1.04
N PHE A 78 0.54 -6.28 0.86
CA PHE A 78 0.83 -7.22 1.94
C PHE A 78 2.20 -7.85 1.77
N GLU A 79 2.76 -8.42 2.83
CA GLU A 79 4.05 -9.11 2.76
C GLU A 79 3.84 -10.58 2.37
N ARG A 80 4.68 -11.04 1.46
CA ARG A 80 4.85 -12.46 1.09
C ARG A 80 6.33 -12.74 0.88
N ALA A 81 6.88 -13.70 1.65
CA ALA A 81 8.28 -14.10 1.60
C ALA A 81 9.27 -12.91 1.69
N GLY A 82 9.01 -11.96 2.60
CA GLY A 82 9.87 -10.80 2.84
C GLY A 82 9.75 -9.69 1.79
N LYS A 83 8.83 -9.77 0.85
CA LYS A 83 8.57 -8.76 -0.17
C LYS A 83 7.16 -8.20 -0.06
N ALA A 84 7.00 -6.91 -0.29
CA ALA A 84 5.68 -6.32 -0.45
C ALA A 84 5.07 -6.75 -1.79
N VAL A 85 3.79 -7.13 -1.76
CA VAL A 85 3.00 -7.50 -2.94
C VAL A 85 1.81 -6.57 -3.03
N TYR A 86 1.62 -5.95 -4.19
CA TYR A 86 0.46 -5.14 -4.53
C TYR A 86 -0.56 -6.02 -5.25
N HIS A 87 -1.76 -6.10 -4.73
CA HIS A 87 -2.90 -6.80 -5.31
C HIS A 87 -3.94 -5.79 -5.76
N ALA A 88 -4.33 -5.82 -7.01
CA ALA A 88 -5.40 -5.02 -7.60
C ALA A 88 -6.53 -5.94 -8.06
N ALA A 89 -7.76 -5.62 -7.66
CA ALA A 89 -8.97 -6.33 -8.09
C ALA A 89 -9.98 -5.33 -8.70
N PRO A 90 -9.81 -4.95 -9.97
CA PRO A 90 -10.74 -4.09 -10.69
C PRO A 90 -12.08 -4.80 -10.89
N VAL A 91 -13.18 -4.03 -10.88
CA VAL A 91 -14.55 -4.59 -10.96
C VAL A 91 -14.81 -5.42 -12.24
N ARG A 92 -14.09 -5.17 -13.33
CA ARG A 92 -14.33 -5.78 -14.64
C ARG A 92 -13.16 -6.61 -15.18
N GLN A 93 -12.16 -6.86 -14.39
CA GLN A 93 -10.96 -7.61 -14.77
C GLN A 93 -10.60 -8.62 -13.70
N ALA A 94 -9.86 -9.66 -14.09
CA ALA A 94 -9.31 -10.61 -13.12
C ALA A 94 -8.32 -9.89 -12.16
N PRO A 95 -8.33 -10.25 -10.88
CA PRO A 95 -7.35 -9.74 -9.93
C PRO A 95 -5.91 -10.05 -10.38
N THR A 96 -4.99 -9.12 -10.12
CA THR A 96 -3.59 -9.25 -10.50
C THR A 96 -2.69 -8.85 -9.34
N GLU A 97 -1.55 -9.53 -9.22
CA GLU A 97 -0.52 -9.25 -8.23
C GLU A 97 0.77 -8.74 -8.88
N PHE A 98 1.42 -7.80 -8.21
CA PHE A 98 2.72 -7.24 -8.58
C PHE A 98 3.65 -7.30 -7.38
N THR A 99 4.85 -7.84 -7.55
CA THR A 99 5.83 -7.96 -6.46
C THR A 99 6.73 -6.74 -6.43
N ALA A 100 7.04 -6.21 -5.24
CA ALA A 100 7.94 -5.07 -5.12
C ALA A 100 9.36 -5.40 -5.60
N ALA A 101 9.82 -4.65 -6.59
CA ALA A 101 11.20 -4.60 -7.05
C ALA A 101 12.04 -3.66 -6.18
N SER A 102 11.44 -2.58 -5.65
CA SER A 102 12.09 -1.67 -4.71
C SER A 102 11.09 -1.06 -3.74
N VAL A 103 11.54 -0.79 -2.51
CA VAL A 103 10.76 -0.14 -1.44
C VAL A 103 11.64 0.86 -0.70
N SER A 104 11.15 2.09 -0.54
CA SER A 104 11.75 3.12 0.30
C SER A 104 10.65 3.97 0.97
N ASP A 105 11.04 4.93 1.79
CA ASP A 105 10.13 5.84 2.49
C ASP A 105 9.48 6.90 1.56
N THR A 106 9.83 6.90 0.27
CA THR A 106 9.32 7.86 -0.71
C THR A 106 8.97 7.26 -2.06
N LEU A 107 9.35 6.00 -2.30
CA LEU A 107 9.15 5.33 -3.59
C LEU A 107 8.93 3.84 -3.37
N VAL A 108 7.93 3.30 -4.05
CA VAL A 108 7.79 1.85 -4.24
C VAL A 108 7.52 1.56 -5.71
N VAL A 109 8.14 0.50 -6.22
CA VAL A 109 7.95 -0.02 -7.56
C VAL A 109 7.50 -1.47 -7.44
N PHE A 110 6.29 -1.76 -7.88
CA PHE A 110 5.73 -3.10 -7.99
C PHE A 110 5.77 -3.55 -9.45
N GLU A 111 6.15 -4.80 -9.71
CA GLU A 111 6.33 -5.34 -11.06
C GLU A 111 5.63 -6.69 -11.24
N ASN A 112 5.03 -6.85 -12.42
CA ASN A 112 4.58 -8.12 -12.97
C ASN A 112 4.91 -8.14 -14.47
N PRO A 113 6.13 -8.59 -14.86
CA PRO A 113 6.57 -8.58 -16.27
C PRO A 113 5.72 -9.47 -17.20
N GLN A 114 4.99 -10.43 -16.64
CA GLN A 114 4.15 -11.36 -17.42
C GLN A 114 2.74 -10.82 -17.68
N HIS A 115 2.39 -9.71 -17.03
CA HIS A 115 1.08 -9.09 -17.24
C HIS A 115 1.07 -8.30 -18.55
N ASP A 116 -0.11 -8.14 -19.15
CA ASP A 116 -0.33 -7.18 -20.24
C ASP A 116 -0.03 -5.76 -19.77
N PHE A 117 -0.27 -4.74 -20.57
CA PHE A 117 -0.20 -3.38 -20.07
C PHE A 117 -1.24 -3.24 -18.94
N ARG A 118 -0.78 -3.01 -17.77
CA ARG A 118 0.40 -2.48 -17.09
C ARG A 118 1.33 -3.61 -16.55
N GLN A 119 2.64 -3.49 -16.69
CA GLN A 119 3.62 -4.37 -16.04
C GLN A 119 4.18 -3.79 -14.74
N ARG A 120 4.02 -2.48 -14.49
CA ARG A 120 4.52 -1.79 -13.29
C ARG A 120 3.47 -0.88 -12.69
N VAL A 121 3.42 -0.86 -11.35
CA VAL A 121 2.67 0.09 -10.54
C VAL A 121 3.66 0.77 -9.60
N ILE A 122 3.70 2.09 -9.64
CA ILE A 122 4.71 2.89 -8.93
C ILE A 122 3.97 3.93 -8.09
N TYR A 123 4.31 4.02 -6.81
CA TYR A 123 3.92 5.15 -5.96
C TYR A 123 5.15 5.97 -5.60
N ARG A 124 5.05 7.28 -5.72
CA ARG A 124 6.11 8.23 -5.38
C ARG A 124 5.55 9.37 -4.54
N LYS A 125 6.08 9.52 -3.33
CA LYS A 125 5.80 10.66 -2.45
C LYS A 125 6.39 11.95 -3.03
N ARG A 126 5.62 13.03 -3.01
CA ARG A 126 6.00 14.36 -3.52
C ARG A 126 5.85 15.46 -2.45
N GLY A 127 6.00 15.12 -1.20
CA GLY A 127 5.81 15.99 -0.05
C GLY A 127 4.87 15.38 0.98
N ALA A 128 4.34 16.18 1.89
CA ALA A 128 3.43 15.73 2.94
C ALA A 128 2.02 15.41 2.38
N ASP A 129 1.56 16.23 1.42
CA ASP A 129 0.16 16.23 0.95
C ASP A 129 0.02 15.92 -0.54
N SER A 130 1.03 15.33 -1.15
CA SER A 130 0.95 14.88 -2.54
C SER A 130 1.75 13.63 -2.80
N LEU A 131 1.22 12.79 -3.69
CA LEU A 131 1.89 11.63 -4.25
C LEU A 131 1.56 11.48 -5.74
N ILE A 132 2.39 10.75 -6.45
CA ILE A 132 2.11 10.32 -7.81
C ILE A 132 2.01 8.80 -7.79
N ALA A 133 0.85 8.26 -8.17
CA ALA A 133 0.75 6.89 -8.63
C ALA A 133 1.03 6.88 -10.14
N ARG A 134 1.73 5.85 -10.62
CA ARG A 134 2.03 5.66 -12.03
C ARG A 134 1.85 4.21 -12.41
N ILE A 135 1.20 3.99 -13.53
CA ILE A 135 1.20 2.69 -14.20
C ILE A 135 2.05 2.80 -15.47
N GLU A 136 2.84 1.78 -15.74
CA GLU A 136 3.63 1.75 -16.98
C GLU A 136 3.86 0.32 -17.47
N GLY A 137 4.20 0.22 -18.74
CA GLY A 137 4.51 -1.04 -19.38
C GLY A 137 4.68 -0.89 -20.87
N THR A 138 4.89 -2.02 -21.55
CA THR A 138 4.98 -2.08 -23.00
C THR A 138 3.62 -2.46 -23.59
N ALA A 139 3.12 -1.65 -24.49
CA ALA A 139 1.93 -1.92 -25.27
C ALA A 139 2.24 -1.73 -26.76
N ASN A 140 2.01 -2.75 -27.56
CA ASN A 140 2.33 -2.76 -29.01
C ASN A 140 3.80 -2.38 -29.29
N GLY A 141 4.75 -2.94 -28.51
CA GLY A 141 6.18 -2.69 -28.68
C GLY A 141 6.67 -1.31 -28.17
N THR A 142 5.78 -0.47 -27.66
CA THR A 142 6.11 0.88 -27.18
C THR A 142 5.96 0.96 -25.64
N VAL A 143 6.98 1.49 -24.97
CA VAL A 143 6.87 1.80 -23.53
C VAL A 143 5.92 2.98 -23.33
N ARG A 144 4.92 2.79 -22.49
CA ARG A 144 3.93 3.81 -22.12
C ARG A 144 3.81 3.93 -20.61
N GLY A 145 3.40 5.10 -20.14
CA GLY A 145 3.13 5.34 -18.72
C GLY A 145 2.03 6.38 -18.56
N ILE A 146 1.24 6.20 -17.50
CA ILE A 146 0.16 7.12 -17.13
C ILE A 146 0.41 7.55 -15.68
N ASP A 147 0.52 8.84 -15.45
CA ASP A 147 0.67 9.43 -14.13
C ASP A 147 -0.69 9.86 -13.56
N PHE A 148 -0.85 9.58 -12.27
CA PHE A 148 -2.00 9.96 -11.45
C PHE A 148 -1.47 10.85 -10.31
N PRO A 149 -1.33 12.17 -10.53
CA PRO A 149 -0.94 13.09 -9.48
C PRO A 149 -2.11 13.28 -8.52
N TYR A 150 -1.93 12.85 -7.28
CA TYR A 150 -2.91 12.93 -6.22
C TYR A 150 -2.56 14.04 -5.23
N ALA A 151 -3.57 14.74 -4.75
CA ALA A 151 -3.51 15.58 -3.55
C ALA A 151 -4.18 14.85 -2.39
N LYS A 152 -3.65 15.04 -1.19
CA LYS A 152 -4.24 14.52 0.03
C LYS A 152 -5.58 15.21 0.31
N THR A 153 -6.56 14.46 0.78
CA THR A 153 -7.86 14.98 1.16
C THR A 153 -8.29 14.43 2.51
N ARG A 154 -9.34 15.03 3.11
CA ARG A 154 -9.95 14.47 4.31
C ARG A 154 -10.62 13.15 3.96
N CYS A 155 -10.42 12.14 4.79
CA CYS A 155 -11.13 10.88 4.64
C CYS A 155 -12.62 11.05 4.95
N PRO A 156 -13.53 10.42 4.18
CA PRO A 156 -14.95 10.42 4.51
C PRO A 156 -15.20 9.87 5.92
N GLY A 157 -16.00 10.59 6.72
CA GLY A 157 -16.34 10.20 8.08
C GLY A 157 -15.27 10.48 9.14
N ALA A 158 -14.21 11.22 8.81
CA ALA A 158 -13.16 11.66 9.76
C ALA A 158 -13.38 13.13 10.18
#